data_8b8fd8d35d40e09ea90327ecc68a8aa5
#
_entry.id   8b8fd8d35d40e09ea90327ecc68a8aa5
#
_cell.length_a   1.000
_cell.length_b   1.000
_cell.length_c   1.000
_cell.angle_alpha   90.00
_cell.angle_beta   90.00
_cell.angle_gamma   90.00
#
_symmetry.space_group_name_H-M   'P 1'
#
loop_
_entity.id
_entity.type
_entity.pdbx_description
1 polymer ?
#
loop_
_entity_poly.entity_id
_entity_poly.type
_entity_poly.pdbx_seq_one_letter_code
_entity_poly.pdbx_strand_id
1 'polypeptide(L)'
;MGKMKTAEVGENKNKEKSEKAHKAEAEKVHLAGLKGGQRVKMVEAEEPAATETNAEGEVVKKGGRKIVEKIRGKKYVEAKKKFDNVKVYSATEAIKLVKDTSYSKFDGTVELHMIVNKVGASAQATLPHQAGKTKKVEIASDETIEKLKDGKIDFDILVATPAIMPKLVPFARLLGPKGLMPNPKNGTLVPDAKKAQGFSVSTVILKTEKEAPLIHTTLGKVGQDSKELAENLEAIFKAFGGGKQIDKAYIKATMGPSVKIKV
;
A
#
# COMPACT_ATOMS: atom_id res chain seq x y z
N MET A 1 -26.30 52.52 34.77
CA MET A 1 -24.82 52.45 34.69
C MET A 1 -24.37 51.10 35.23
N GLY A 2 -24.16 50.15 34.38
CA GLY A 2 -23.71 48.78 34.74
C GLY A 2 -22.20 48.72 34.81
N LYS A 3 -21.67 48.34 35.97
CA LYS A 3 -20.23 48.05 36.14
C LYS A 3 -19.88 46.71 35.50
N MET A 4 -19.01 46.71 34.48
CA MET A 4 -18.39 45.49 33.96
C MET A 4 -17.34 44.98 34.96
N LYS A 5 -17.53 43.73 35.41
CA LYS A 5 -16.50 42.98 36.14
C LYS A 5 -15.48 42.44 35.15
N THR A 6 -14.26 42.92 35.21
CA THR A 6 -13.11 42.35 34.52
C THR A 6 -12.67 41.12 35.28
N ALA A 7 -12.72 39.97 34.62
CA ALA A 7 -12.16 38.70 35.15
C ALA A 7 -10.65 38.71 34.87
N GLU A 8 -9.84 38.60 35.90
CA GLU A 8 -8.39 38.33 35.78
C GLU A 8 -8.22 36.86 35.36
N VAL A 9 -7.85 36.66 34.11
CA VAL A 9 -7.47 35.38 33.57
C VAL A 9 -5.97 35.36 33.31
N GLY A 10 -5.30 34.56 34.09
CA GLY A 10 -3.94 34.03 33.98
C GLY A 10 -2.98 34.55 32.89
N GLU A 11 -2.41 35.70 33.09
CA GLU A 11 -1.45 36.33 32.16
C GLU A 11 -0.11 35.59 32.02
N ASN A 12 0.27 34.72 32.97
CA ASN A 12 1.63 34.15 32.98
C ASN A 12 1.88 33.04 31.97
N LYS A 13 0.88 32.23 31.63
CA LYS A 13 1.11 31.12 30.67
C LYS A 13 1.18 31.58 29.22
N ASN A 14 0.53 32.69 28.88
CA ASN A 14 0.56 33.20 27.51
C ASN A 14 1.85 34.03 27.24
N LYS A 15 2.40 34.72 28.25
CA LYS A 15 3.69 35.42 28.13
C LYS A 15 4.84 34.45 27.90
N GLU A 16 4.93 33.37 28.68
CA GLU A 16 5.97 32.35 28.46
C GLU A 16 5.90 31.66 27.10
N LYS A 17 4.70 31.44 26.56
CA LYS A 17 4.51 30.87 25.20
C LYS A 17 4.88 31.87 24.10
N SER A 18 4.57 33.16 24.27
CA SER A 18 4.96 34.22 23.32
C SER A 18 6.47 34.48 23.36
N GLU A 19 7.08 34.52 24.51
CA GLU A 19 8.54 34.67 24.64
C GLU A 19 9.32 33.48 24.06
N LYS A 20 8.84 32.24 24.27
CA LYS A 20 9.42 31.05 23.61
C LYS A 20 9.25 31.07 22.10
N ALA A 21 8.12 31.55 21.58
CA ALA A 21 7.91 31.73 20.15
C ALA A 21 8.82 32.82 19.55
N HIS A 22 8.96 33.98 20.22
CA HIS A 22 9.87 35.05 19.80
C HIS A 22 11.34 34.65 19.89
N LYS A 23 11.74 33.86 20.91
CA LYS A 23 13.10 33.34 21.01
C LYS A 23 13.42 32.34 19.91
N ALA A 24 12.45 31.48 19.52
CA ALA A 24 12.60 30.57 18.37
C ALA A 24 12.63 31.31 17.01
N GLU A 25 12.03 32.49 16.90
CA GLU A 25 12.11 33.34 15.71
C GLU A 25 13.44 34.12 15.63
N ALA A 26 14.03 34.49 16.74
CA ALA A 26 15.32 35.22 16.79
C ALA A 26 16.52 34.37 16.35
N GLU A 27 16.39 33.02 16.39
CA GLU A 27 17.43 32.10 15.91
C GLU A 27 17.43 31.89 14.39
N LYS A 28 16.49 32.51 13.65
CA LYS A 28 16.38 32.39 12.20
C LYS A 28 17.14 33.50 11.50
N VAL A 29 18.24 33.18 10.87
CA VAL A 29 19.05 34.16 10.10
C VAL A 29 18.42 34.36 8.71
N HIS A 30 18.25 35.64 8.35
CA HIS A 30 17.76 36.04 7.02
C HIS A 30 18.94 36.17 6.06
N LEU A 31 19.08 35.25 5.10
CA LEU A 31 20.06 35.35 4.02
C LEU A 31 19.55 36.32 2.94
N ALA A 32 20.17 37.48 2.82
CA ALA A 32 19.88 38.44 1.75
C ALA A 32 20.36 37.87 0.41
N GLY A 33 19.45 37.78 -0.58
CA GLY A 33 19.80 37.36 -1.94
C GLY A 33 18.98 36.19 -2.50
N LEU A 34 18.23 35.46 -1.69
CA LEU A 34 17.31 34.45 -2.18
C LEU A 34 15.95 35.05 -2.49
N LYS A 35 15.56 35.04 -3.76
CA LYS A 35 14.21 35.44 -4.19
C LYS A 35 13.19 34.49 -3.53
N GLY A 36 12.36 35.05 -2.62
CA GLY A 36 11.27 34.28 -2.03
C GLY A 36 11.27 34.13 -0.52
N GLY A 37 12.11 34.83 0.24
CA GLY A 37 12.00 34.94 1.71
C GLY A 37 12.07 33.60 2.46
N GLN A 38 12.87 32.64 2.00
CA GLN A 38 13.11 31.39 2.72
C GLN A 38 13.99 31.65 3.96
N ARG A 39 13.44 31.37 5.12
CA ARG A 39 14.18 31.41 6.39
C ARG A 39 14.91 30.07 6.57
N VAL A 40 16.24 30.12 6.55
CA VAL A 40 17.09 28.95 6.78
C VAL A 40 17.58 28.97 8.23
N LYS A 41 17.39 27.87 8.94
CA LYS A 41 17.99 27.67 10.26
C LYS A 41 19.45 27.26 10.05
N MET A 42 20.39 28.01 10.59
CA MET A 42 21.78 27.56 10.64
C MET A 42 21.85 26.33 11.56
N VAL A 43 22.23 25.20 11.00
CA VAL A 43 22.63 24.04 11.75
C VAL A 43 24.14 24.17 11.92
N GLU A 44 24.58 24.47 13.11
CA GLU A 44 26.01 24.33 13.47
C GLU A 44 26.35 22.85 13.21
N ALA A 45 27.43 22.62 12.49
CA ALA A 45 27.95 21.26 12.31
C ALA A 45 28.37 20.76 13.70
N GLU A 46 27.54 19.93 14.30
CA GLU A 46 27.90 19.19 15.50
C GLU A 46 29.12 18.33 15.16
N GLU A 47 30.23 18.57 15.81
CA GLU A 47 31.33 17.63 15.90
C GLU A 47 30.76 16.25 16.33
N PRO A 48 31.30 15.13 15.82
CA PRO A 48 30.77 13.81 16.17
C PRO A 48 30.83 13.64 17.68
N ALA A 49 29.66 13.61 18.30
CA ALA A 49 29.51 13.45 19.72
C ALA A 49 30.25 12.20 20.20
N ALA A 50 31.16 12.40 21.14
CA ALA A 50 31.89 11.33 21.81
C ALA A 50 30.89 10.29 22.34
N THR A 51 31.10 9.04 21.96
CA THR A 51 30.34 7.88 22.44
C THR A 51 30.72 7.63 23.90
N GLU A 52 29.89 8.03 24.85
CA GLU A 52 30.00 7.57 26.23
C GLU A 52 29.42 6.15 26.34
N THR A 53 30.25 5.20 26.64
CA THR A 53 29.87 3.83 26.99
C THR A 53 29.53 3.75 28.46
N ASN A 54 28.31 3.37 28.79
CA ASN A 54 27.95 2.99 30.16
C ASN A 54 28.52 1.60 30.49
N ALA A 55 28.70 1.31 31.79
CA ALA A 55 29.37 0.15 32.34
C ALA A 55 28.84 -1.25 31.93
N GLU A 56 27.78 -1.30 31.10
CA GLU A 56 27.17 -2.53 30.58
C GLU A 56 27.28 -2.72 29.06
N GLY A 57 28.10 -1.90 28.38
CA GLY A 57 28.44 -2.14 26.97
C GLY A 57 27.35 -1.85 25.92
N GLU A 58 26.23 -1.25 26.29
CA GLU A 58 25.20 -0.84 25.34
C GLU A 58 25.43 0.57 24.81
N VAL A 59 25.53 0.71 23.48
CA VAL A 59 25.68 1.97 22.78
C VAL A 59 24.34 2.72 22.76
N VAL A 60 24.17 3.67 23.68
CA VAL A 60 22.97 4.51 23.72
C VAL A 60 23.13 5.70 22.76
N LYS A 61 22.50 5.66 21.61
CA LYS A 61 22.38 6.83 20.71
C LYS A 61 21.45 7.87 21.33
N LYS A 62 22.02 8.95 21.86
CA LYS A 62 21.25 10.13 22.30
C LYS A 62 20.62 10.79 21.05
N GLY A 63 19.27 10.84 20.99
CA GLY A 63 18.53 11.63 20.00
C GLY A 63 17.53 10.87 19.13
N GLY A 64 17.44 9.54 19.20
CA GLY A 64 16.42 8.77 18.50
C GLY A 64 15.04 8.90 19.16
N ARG A 65 13.98 9.12 18.36
CA ARG A 65 12.60 8.93 18.84
C ARG A 65 12.52 7.57 19.51
N LYS A 66 12.17 7.53 20.81
CA LYS A 66 11.93 6.28 21.52
C LYS A 66 10.94 5.47 20.70
N ILE A 67 11.39 4.34 20.14
CA ILE A 67 10.52 3.41 19.43
C ILE A 67 9.62 2.78 20.50
N VAL A 68 8.42 3.29 20.62
CA VAL A 68 7.41 2.69 21.50
C VAL A 68 7.05 1.35 20.88
N GLU A 69 7.38 0.26 21.57
CA GLU A 69 7.00 -1.07 21.12
C GLU A 69 5.48 -1.15 20.97
N LYS A 70 5.02 -1.49 19.76
CA LYS A 70 3.59 -1.64 19.50
C LYS A 70 3.06 -2.85 20.25
N ILE A 71 2.23 -2.63 21.24
CA ILE A 71 1.51 -3.69 21.94
C ILE A 71 0.52 -4.33 20.96
N ARG A 72 0.75 -5.58 20.59
CA ARG A 72 -0.12 -6.36 19.69
C ARG A 72 -1.19 -7.10 20.50
N GLY A 73 -2.36 -7.32 19.87
CA GLY A 73 -3.44 -8.08 20.49
C GLY A 73 -3.04 -9.53 20.81
N LYS A 74 -3.62 -10.13 21.86
CA LYS A 74 -3.31 -11.49 22.34
C LYS A 74 -3.35 -12.54 21.23
N LYS A 75 -4.42 -12.58 20.42
CA LYS A 75 -4.57 -13.53 19.30
C LYS A 75 -3.47 -13.42 18.25
N TYR A 76 -3.01 -12.19 17.95
CA TYR A 76 -1.92 -11.98 17.01
C TYR A 76 -0.59 -12.52 17.56
N VAL A 77 -0.33 -12.31 18.86
CA VAL A 77 0.88 -12.80 19.52
C VAL A 77 0.90 -14.33 19.55
N GLU A 78 -0.23 -14.96 19.84
CA GLU A 78 -0.39 -16.42 19.80
C GLU A 78 -0.17 -16.98 18.38
N ALA A 79 -0.78 -16.36 17.37
CA ALA A 79 -0.58 -16.73 15.97
C ALA A 79 0.89 -16.59 15.54
N LYS A 80 1.57 -15.52 15.99
CA LYS A 80 2.98 -15.30 15.68
C LYS A 80 3.93 -16.30 16.33
N LYS A 81 3.57 -16.88 17.47
CA LYS A 81 4.35 -17.93 18.15
C LYS A 81 4.36 -19.27 17.41
N LYS A 82 3.40 -19.52 16.50
CA LYS A 82 3.27 -20.78 15.76
C LYS A 82 4.34 -21.00 14.69
N PHE A 83 5.08 -19.98 14.29
CA PHE A 83 6.12 -20.07 13.27
C PHE A 83 7.27 -19.09 13.52
N ASP A 84 8.43 -19.36 12.94
CA ASP A 84 9.61 -18.52 13.06
C ASP A 84 9.66 -17.48 11.95
N ASN A 85 9.72 -16.19 12.29
CA ASN A 85 9.76 -15.09 11.31
C ASN A 85 11.05 -15.04 10.48
N VAL A 86 12.13 -15.67 10.95
CA VAL A 86 13.44 -15.64 10.29
C VAL A 86 13.53 -16.71 9.21
N LYS A 87 12.85 -17.85 9.42
CA LYS A 87 12.87 -18.97 8.46
C LYS A 87 12.17 -18.63 7.16
N VAL A 88 12.69 -19.17 6.08
CA VAL A 88 12.09 -19.13 4.75
C VAL A 88 11.42 -20.47 4.51
N TYR A 89 10.11 -20.43 4.25
CA TYR A 89 9.30 -21.62 4.07
C TYR A 89 9.07 -21.93 2.60
N SER A 90 8.77 -23.17 2.27
CA SER A 90 8.30 -23.56 0.94
C SER A 90 6.89 -22.98 0.70
N ALA A 91 6.49 -22.84 -0.57
CA ALA A 91 5.16 -22.31 -0.93
C ALA A 91 4.02 -23.07 -0.25
N THR A 92 4.07 -24.40 -0.27
CA THR A 92 3.03 -25.27 0.31
C THR A 92 2.99 -25.19 1.84
N GLU A 93 4.13 -25.14 2.51
CA GLU A 93 4.20 -25.00 3.96
C GLU A 93 3.73 -23.62 4.41
N ALA A 94 4.17 -22.56 3.71
CA ALA A 94 3.77 -21.19 4.01
C ALA A 94 2.25 -21.02 3.92
N ILE A 95 1.61 -21.59 2.90
CA ILE A 95 0.15 -21.53 2.74
C ILE A 95 -0.56 -22.25 3.90
N LYS A 96 -0.09 -23.42 4.31
CA LYS A 96 -0.64 -24.13 5.48
C LYS A 96 -0.49 -23.28 6.75
N LEU A 97 0.69 -22.73 7.01
CA LEU A 97 0.95 -21.85 8.16
C LEU A 97 0.06 -20.62 8.15
N VAL A 98 -0.18 -20.00 6.98
CA VAL A 98 -1.05 -18.84 6.86
C VAL A 98 -2.51 -19.21 7.18
N LYS A 99 -3.00 -20.37 6.76
CA LYS A 99 -4.32 -20.88 7.13
C LYS A 99 -4.44 -21.12 8.63
N ASP A 100 -3.45 -21.78 9.25
CA ASP A 100 -3.43 -22.13 10.68
C ASP A 100 -3.26 -20.89 11.58
N THR A 101 -2.63 -19.84 11.08
CA THR A 101 -2.45 -18.57 11.79
C THR A 101 -3.54 -17.54 11.53
N SER A 102 -4.49 -17.85 10.65
CA SER A 102 -5.66 -17.01 10.41
C SER A 102 -6.62 -17.12 11.59
N TYR A 103 -6.79 -16.01 12.33
CA TYR A 103 -7.68 -15.95 13.50
C TYR A 103 -8.95 -15.14 13.26
N SER A 104 -9.18 -14.71 12.01
CA SER A 104 -10.39 -13.98 11.64
C SER A 104 -11.62 -14.91 11.66
N LYS A 105 -12.79 -14.37 12.08
CA LYS A 105 -14.06 -15.11 12.06
C LYS A 105 -14.66 -15.22 10.66
N PHE A 106 -14.25 -14.35 9.75
CA PHE A 106 -14.70 -14.34 8.35
C PHE A 106 -13.65 -15.01 7.46
N ASP A 107 -14.06 -15.43 6.28
CA ASP A 107 -13.15 -15.98 5.27
C ASP A 107 -12.21 -14.89 4.76
N GLY A 108 -11.02 -14.84 5.35
CA GLY A 108 -10.00 -13.85 5.04
C GLY A 108 -9.44 -14.00 3.63
N THR A 109 -8.89 -12.94 3.10
CA THR A 109 -8.15 -12.99 1.83
C THR A 109 -6.69 -13.33 2.11
N VAL A 110 -6.12 -14.22 1.31
CA VAL A 110 -4.68 -14.49 1.30
C VAL A 110 -4.02 -13.48 0.38
N GLU A 111 -3.11 -12.70 0.94
CA GLU A 111 -2.40 -11.63 0.26
C GLU A 111 -0.94 -12.02 0.06
N LEU A 112 -0.40 -11.65 -1.10
CA LEU A 112 1.02 -11.78 -1.44
C LEU A 112 1.66 -10.40 -1.52
N HIS A 113 2.78 -10.24 -0.85
CA HIS A 113 3.61 -9.04 -0.87
C HIS A 113 4.99 -9.40 -1.40
N MET A 114 5.40 -8.76 -2.46
CA MET A 114 6.69 -9.01 -3.12
C MET A 114 7.54 -7.75 -3.11
N ILE A 115 8.83 -7.94 -2.85
CA ILE A 115 9.85 -6.91 -3.04
C ILE A 115 10.56 -7.24 -4.33
N VAL A 116 10.55 -6.32 -5.27
CA VAL A 116 11.14 -6.48 -6.61
C VAL A 116 12.33 -5.55 -6.79
N ASN A 117 13.21 -5.87 -7.76
CA ASN A 117 14.45 -5.12 -7.96
C ASN A 117 14.26 -3.74 -8.58
N LYS A 118 13.13 -3.50 -9.28
CA LYS A 118 12.88 -2.24 -10.02
C LYS A 118 11.55 -1.61 -9.67
N VAL A 119 11.55 -0.29 -9.46
CA VAL A 119 10.34 0.52 -9.34
C VAL A 119 9.72 0.72 -10.73
N GLY A 120 8.38 0.75 -10.80
CA GLY A 120 7.65 0.95 -12.06
C GLY A 120 7.42 -0.32 -12.86
N ALA A 121 7.89 -1.49 -12.39
CA ALA A 121 7.61 -2.76 -13.03
C ALA A 121 6.11 -3.09 -12.95
N SER A 122 5.55 -3.59 -14.05
CA SER A 122 4.16 -4.07 -14.11
C SER A 122 4.09 -5.34 -14.94
N ALA A 123 3.30 -6.29 -14.49
CA ALA A 123 3.01 -7.53 -15.21
C ALA A 123 1.53 -7.88 -15.08
N GLN A 124 1.04 -8.73 -15.96
CA GLN A 124 -0.30 -9.29 -15.89
C GLN A 124 -0.18 -10.79 -15.65
N ALA A 125 -0.83 -11.27 -14.61
CA ALA A 125 -0.91 -12.69 -14.29
C ALA A 125 -2.36 -13.15 -14.44
N THR A 126 -2.56 -14.22 -15.20
CA THR A 126 -3.84 -14.91 -15.24
C THR A 126 -3.80 -16.03 -14.22
N LEU A 127 -4.65 -15.95 -13.22
CA LEU A 127 -4.73 -16.95 -12.16
C LEU A 127 -5.56 -18.15 -12.65
N PRO A 128 -5.11 -19.38 -12.47
CA PRO A 128 -5.89 -20.57 -12.79
C PRO A 128 -7.14 -20.68 -11.90
N HIS A 129 -7.03 -20.26 -10.63
CA HIS A 129 -8.12 -20.30 -9.68
C HIS A 129 -8.51 -18.88 -9.26
N GLN A 130 -9.79 -18.69 -8.95
CA GLN A 130 -10.35 -17.38 -8.65
C GLN A 130 -9.79 -16.80 -7.35
N ALA A 131 -9.17 -15.62 -7.41
CA ALA A 131 -8.53 -14.98 -6.25
C ALA A 131 -9.49 -14.18 -5.33
N GLY A 132 -10.78 -14.25 -5.54
CA GLY A 132 -11.72 -13.47 -4.74
C GLY A 132 -13.14 -13.44 -5.29
N LYS A 133 -13.81 -12.29 -5.17
CA LYS A 133 -15.14 -12.09 -5.78
C LYS A 133 -15.03 -12.07 -7.30
N THR A 134 -15.99 -12.70 -7.97
CA THR A 134 -16.16 -12.58 -9.44
C THR A 134 -16.34 -11.11 -9.80
N LYS A 135 -15.40 -10.57 -10.55
CA LYS A 135 -15.52 -9.22 -11.10
C LYS A 135 -16.30 -9.30 -12.40
N LYS A 136 -17.28 -8.44 -12.55
CA LYS A 136 -18.02 -8.32 -13.81
C LYS A 136 -17.18 -7.51 -14.78
N VAL A 137 -16.72 -8.16 -15.85
CA VAL A 137 -16.00 -7.52 -16.95
C VAL A 137 -17.00 -7.20 -18.05
N GLU A 138 -17.08 -5.92 -18.43
CA GLU A 138 -17.93 -5.49 -19.56
C GLU A 138 -17.03 -4.87 -20.65
N ILE A 139 -17.32 -5.19 -21.90
CA ILE A 139 -16.62 -4.60 -23.04
C ILE A 139 -17.41 -3.37 -23.44
N ALA A 140 -16.70 -2.25 -23.57
CA ALA A 140 -17.30 -1.01 -23.98
C ALA A 140 -17.94 -1.16 -25.37
N SER A 141 -19.26 -1.03 -25.42
CA SER A 141 -20.10 -1.01 -26.61
C SER A 141 -20.98 0.25 -26.61
N ASP A 142 -21.72 0.47 -27.66
CA ASP A 142 -22.68 1.58 -27.69
C ASP A 142 -23.80 1.39 -26.65
N GLU A 143 -24.18 0.15 -26.36
CA GLU A 143 -25.15 -0.19 -25.30
C GLU A 143 -24.63 0.18 -23.89
N THR A 144 -23.34 -0.04 -23.64
CA THR A 144 -22.73 0.35 -22.35
C THR A 144 -22.69 1.86 -22.19
N ILE A 145 -22.52 2.60 -23.31
CA ILE A 145 -22.55 4.06 -23.31
C ILE A 145 -23.96 4.57 -22.99
N GLU A 146 -25.01 3.92 -23.50
CA GLU A 146 -26.38 4.27 -23.14
C GLU A 146 -26.68 4.03 -21.65
N LYS A 147 -26.27 2.89 -21.10
CA LYS A 147 -26.35 2.63 -19.64
C LYS A 147 -25.62 3.70 -18.83
N LEU A 148 -24.45 4.15 -19.30
CA LEU A 148 -23.67 5.19 -18.64
C LEU A 148 -24.33 6.56 -18.71
N LYS A 149 -25.12 6.88 -19.79
CA LYS A 149 -25.94 8.10 -19.84
C LYS A 149 -27.02 8.10 -18.77
N ASP A 150 -27.59 6.93 -18.49
CA ASP A 150 -28.58 6.74 -17.41
C ASP A 150 -27.92 6.70 -16.02
N GLY A 151 -26.61 6.80 -15.92
CA GLY A 151 -25.85 6.75 -14.67
C GLY A 151 -25.75 5.37 -14.04
N LYS A 152 -26.17 4.31 -14.73
CA LYS A 152 -26.11 2.92 -14.25
C LYS A 152 -24.73 2.32 -14.53
N ILE A 153 -24.09 1.77 -13.48
CA ILE A 153 -22.78 1.11 -13.56
C ILE A 153 -22.93 -0.27 -12.93
N ASP A 154 -23.01 -1.29 -13.75
CA ASP A 154 -23.25 -2.68 -13.32
C ASP A 154 -21.98 -3.56 -13.48
N PHE A 155 -20.83 -2.97 -13.79
CA PHE A 155 -19.57 -3.65 -14.03
C PHE A 155 -18.47 -3.20 -13.07
N ASP A 156 -17.51 -4.11 -12.82
CA ASP A 156 -16.33 -3.84 -11.98
C ASP A 156 -15.06 -3.53 -12.80
N ILE A 157 -15.04 -3.96 -14.05
CA ILE A 157 -13.94 -3.68 -14.99
C ILE A 157 -14.55 -3.34 -16.35
N LEU A 158 -14.16 -2.20 -16.91
CA LEU A 158 -14.51 -1.79 -18.27
C LEU A 158 -13.29 -1.96 -19.18
N VAL A 159 -13.43 -2.80 -20.19
CA VAL A 159 -12.42 -2.97 -21.25
C VAL A 159 -12.87 -2.23 -22.49
N ALA A 160 -12.02 -1.40 -23.07
CA ALA A 160 -12.36 -0.61 -24.24
C ALA A 160 -11.32 -0.75 -25.36
N THR A 161 -11.77 -0.52 -26.58
CA THR A 161 -10.89 -0.31 -27.73
C THR A 161 -10.57 1.18 -27.89
N PRO A 162 -9.44 1.54 -28.52
CA PRO A 162 -9.10 2.94 -28.77
C PRO A 162 -10.18 3.71 -29.57
N ALA A 163 -10.91 3.00 -30.42
CA ALA A 163 -11.99 3.59 -31.24
C ALA A 163 -13.17 4.10 -30.39
N ILE A 164 -13.47 3.44 -29.25
CA ILE A 164 -14.61 3.78 -28.38
C ILE A 164 -14.20 4.80 -27.32
N MET A 165 -12.89 4.97 -27.05
CA MET A 165 -12.39 5.89 -26.02
C MET A 165 -12.92 7.33 -26.15
N PRO A 166 -13.01 7.95 -27.34
CA PRO A 166 -13.57 9.31 -27.46
C PRO A 166 -15.01 9.40 -26.95
N LYS A 167 -15.82 8.34 -27.14
CA LYS A 167 -17.20 8.28 -26.63
C LYS A 167 -17.29 8.11 -25.12
N LEU A 168 -16.23 7.57 -24.47
CA LEU A 168 -16.16 7.39 -23.03
C LEU A 168 -15.62 8.62 -22.26
N VAL A 169 -14.93 9.53 -22.95
CA VAL A 169 -14.36 10.74 -22.32
C VAL A 169 -15.40 11.59 -21.59
N PRO A 170 -16.62 11.82 -22.11
CA PRO A 170 -17.65 12.57 -21.37
C PRO A 170 -18.01 11.96 -20.02
N PHE A 171 -17.88 10.63 -19.89
CA PHE A 171 -18.18 9.88 -18.66
C PHE A 171 -16.97 9.73 -17.72
N ALA A 172 -15.84 10.37 -18.04
CA ALA A 172 -14.63 10.30 -17.21
C ALA A 172 -14.86 10.79 -15.78
N ARG A 173 -15.78 11.74 -15.57
CA ARG A 173 -16.17 12.22 -14.24
C ARG A 173 -16.89 11.15 -13.39
N LEU A 174 -17.60 10.21 -14.03
CA LEU A 174 -18.30 9.11 -13.36
C LEU A 174 -17.37 7.91 -13.17
N LEU A 175 -16.59 7.56 -14.18
CA LEU A 175 -15.73 6.37 -14.19
C LEU A 175 -14.38 6.60 -13.48
N GLY A 176 -13.83 7.81 -13.54
CA GLY A 176 -12.53 8.16 -12.99
C GLY A 176 -12.41 7.95 -11.49
N PRO A 177 -13.28 8.51 -10.65
CA PRO A 177 -13.22 8.34 -9.20
C PRO A 177 -13.39 6.88 -8.75
N LYS A 178 -14.14 6.08 -9.52
CA LYS A 178 -14.35 4.65 -9.28
C LYS A 178 -13.20 3.78 -9.81
N GLY A 179 -12.24 4.35 -10.53
CA GLY A 179 -11.13 3.61 -11.13
C GLY A 179 -11.53 2.72 -12.32
N LEU A 180 -12.72 2.92 -12.90
CA LEU A 180 -13.28 2.11 -13.98
C LEU A 180 -12.91 2.62 -15.37
N MET A 181 -12.23 3.78 -15.47
CA MET A 181 -11.80 4.32 -16.75
C MET A 181 -10.74 3.44 -17.40
N PRO A 182 -10.96 2.98 -18.65
CA PRO A 182 -9.97 2.16 -19.36
C PRO A 182 -8.63 2.86 -19.49
N ASN A 183 -7.55 2.15 -19.22
CA ASN A 183 -6.19 2.69 -19.26
C ASN A 183 -5.22 1.64 -19.83
N PRO A 184 -4.32 2.02 -20.74
CA PRO A 184 -3.31 1.12 -21.29
C PRO A 184 -2.37 0.56 -20.19
N LYS A 185 -2.08 1.34 -19.15
CA LYS A 185 -1.24 0.88 -18.02
C LYS A 185 -1.86 -0.26 -17.21
N ASN A 186 -3.18 -0.34 -17.20
CA ASN A 186 -3.92 -1.41 -16.52
C ASN A 186 -4.31 -2.54 -17.49
N GLY A 187 -3.89 -2.47 -18.76
CA GLY A 187 -4.23 -3.44 -19.78
C GLY A 187 -5.71 -3.49 -20.16
N THR A 188 -6.52 -2.54 -19.66
CA THR A 188 -7.96 -2.47 -19.96
C THR A 188 -8.27 -1.71 -21.27
N LEU A 189 -7.26 -1.10 -21.89
CA LEU A 189 -7.32 -0.58 -23.24
C LEU A 189 -6.65 -1.56 -24.21
N VAL A 190 -7.44 -2.27 -24.99
CA VAL A 190 -6.98 -3.34 -25.88
C VAL A 190 -7.19 -2.92 -27.34
N PRO A 191 -6.19 -3.08 -28.23
CA PRO A 191 -6.32 -2.65 -29.62
C PRO A 191 -7.39 -3.43 -30.39
N ASP A 192 -7.62 -4.71 -30.03
CA ASP A 192 -8.53 -5.59 -30.74
C ASP A 192 -9.71 -6.05 -29.86
N ALA A 193 -10.90 -6.03 -30.41
CA ALA A 193 -12.11 -6.51 -29.74
C ALA A 193 -12.01 -8.01 -29.34
N LYS A 194 -11.30 -8.83 -30.13
CA LYS A 194 -11.08 -10.27 -29.83
C LYS A 194 -10.22 -10.46 -28.58
N LYS A 195 -9.19 -9.62 -28.38
CA LYS A 195 -8.37 -9.63 -27.17
C LYS A 195 -9.14 -9.12 -25.95
N ALA A 196 -10.08 -8.20 -26.17
CA ALA A 196 -10.97 -7.74 -25.11
C ALA A 196 -11.86 -8.85 -24.55
N GLN A 197 -12.35 -9.75 -25.41
CA GLN A 197 -13.09 -10.95 -24.98
C GLN A 197 -12.23 -11.96 -24.21
N GLY A 198 -10.92 -12.02 -24.50
CA GLY A 198 -9.96 -12.85 -23.77
C GLY A 198 -9.52 -12.27 -22.41
N PHE A 199 -9.97 -11.07 -22.06
CA PHE A 199 -9.69 -10.48 -20.75
C PHE A 199 -10.54 -11.19 -19.69
N SER A 200 -9.97 -12.22 -19.08
CA SER A 200 -10.71 -13.06 -18.13
C SER A 200 -10.82 -12.37 -16.76
N VAL A 201 -11.85 -12.73 -16.04
CA VAL A 201 -12.14 -12.30 -14.66
C VAL A 201 -10.99 -12.62 -13.70
N SER A 202 -10.21 -13.65 -14.04
CA SER A 202 -9.07 -14.14 -13.26
C SER A 202 -7.75 -13.40 -13.53
N THR A 203 -7.74 -12.37 -14.40
CA THR A 203 -6.54 -11.60 -14.67
C THR A 203 -6.26 -10.60 -13.53
N VAL A 204 -5.11 -10.72 -12.91
CA VAL A 204 -4.62 -9.81 -11.87
C VAL A 204 -3.48 -8.96 -12.41
N ILE A 205 -3.58 -7.66 -12.20
CA ILE A 205 -2.55 -6.70 -12.60
C ILE A 205 -1.58 -6.52 -11.44
N LEU A 206 -0.35 -6.92 -11.66
CA LEU A 206 0.77 -6.75 -10.73
C LEU A 206 1.46 -5.44 -11.06
N LYS A 207 1.45 -4.50 -10.14
CA LYS A 207 2.08 -3.20 -10.31
C LYS A 207 2.80 -2.80 -9.03
N THR A 208 4.00 -2.27 -9.18
CA THR A 208 4.74 -1.68 -8.06
C THR A 208 4.07 -0.41 -7.55
N GLU A 209 4.29 -0.10 -6.30
CA GLU A 209 3.99 1.21 -5.74
C GLU A 209 4.77 2.32 -6.49
N LYS A 210 4.35 3.57 -6.33
CA LYS A 210 4.96 4.69 -7.05
C LYS A 210 6.39 4.99 -6.59
N GLU A 211 6.62 4.87 -5.29
CA GLU A 211 7.89 5.26 -4.65
C GLU A 211 8.71 4.08 -4.15
N ALA A 212 8.11 2.88 -4.11
CA ALA A 212 8.75 1.69 -3.57
C ALA A 212 8.66 0.50 -4.53
N PRO A 213 9.68 -0.37 -4.57
CA PRO A 213 9.69 -1.58 -5.39
C PRO A 213 8.85 -2.69 -4.72
N LEU A 214 7.63 -2.36 -4.31
CA LEU A 214 6.72 -3.25 -3.60
C LEU A 214 5.50 -3.55 -4.46
N ILE A 215 5.09 -4.81 -4.48
CA ILE A 215 3.87 -5.27 -5.14
C ILE A 215 2.98 -5.93 -4.09
N HIS A 216 1.73 -5.52 -4.07
CA HIS A 216 0.69 -6.10 -3.22
C HIS A 216 -0.39 -6.70 -4.11
N THR A 217 -0.65 -7.99 -3.92
CA THR A 217 -1.67 -8.71 -4.71
C THR A 217 -2.41 -9.73 -3.86
N THR A 218 -3.55 -10.16 -4.35
CA THR A 218 -4.37 -11.19 -3.72
C THR A 218 -4.14 -12.53 -4.40
N LEU A 219 -3.93 -13.59 -3.61
CA LEU A 219 -3.78 -14.97 -4.07
C LEU A 219 -5.11 -15.71 -4.14
N GLY A 220 -5.96 -15.49 -3.15
CA GLY A 220 -7.23 -16.21 -3.00
C GLY A 220 -7.85 -15.99 -1.64
N LYS A 221 -8.70 -16.92 -1.24
CA LYS A 221 -9.37 -16.96 0.06
C LYS A 221 -8.75 -18.01 0.96
N VAL A 222 -8.83 -17.80 2.29
CA VAL A 222 -8.31 -18.75 3.28
C VAL A 222 -9.05 -20.09 3.21
N GLY A 223 -10.36 -20.07 2.85
CA GLY A 223 -11.19 -21.27 2.66
C GLY A 223 -10.86 -22.11 1.43
N GLN A 224 -10.12 -21.60 0.45
CA GLN A 224 -9.72 -22.35 -0.76
C GLN A 224 -8.70 -23.43 -0.45
N ASP A 225 -8.60 -24.43 -1.35
CA ASP A 225 -7.62 -25.49 -1.21
C ASP A 225 -6.18 -24.97 -1.28
N SER A 226 -5.29 -25.64 -0.52
CA SER A 226 -3.88 -25.22 -0.46
C SER A 226 -3.16 -25.43 -1.79
N LYS A 227 -3.63 -26.38 -2.61
CA LYS A 227 -3.11 -26.65 -3.97
C LYS A 227 -3.45 -25.51 -4.92
N GLU A 228 -4.71 -25.06 -4.91
CA GLU A 228 -5.18 -23.93 -5.74
C GLU A 228 -4.41 -22.64 -5.44
N LEU A 229 -4.17 -22.36 -4.14
CA LEU A 229 -3.39 -21.21 -3.74
C LEU A 229 -1.92 -21.31 -4.16
N ALA A 230 -1.35 -22.53 -4.17
CA ALA A 230 0.01 -22.77 -4.64
C ALA A 230 0.13 -22.55 -6.16
N GLU A 231 -0.83 -23.03 -6.94
CA GLU A 231 -0.89 -22.83 -8.39
C GLU A 231 -1.05 -21.36 -8.76
N ASN A 232 -1.89 -20.63 -8.03
CA ASN A 232 -2.02 -19.17 -8.18
C ASN A 232 -0.70 -18.44 -7.88
N LEU A 233 0.01 -18.86 -6.82
CA LEU A 233 1.31 -18.29 -6.46
C LEU A 233 2.35 -18.51 -7.55
N GLU A 234 2.43 -19.73 -8.08
CA GLU A 234 3.34 -20.05 -9.19
C GLU A 234 3.01 -19.25 -10.45
N ALA A 235 1.72 -19.09 -10.78
CA ALA A 235 1.30 -18.28 -11.90
C ALA A 235 1.76 -16.82 -11.77
N ILE A 236 1.66 -16.25 -10.56
CA ILE A 236 2.16 -14.89 -10.30
C ILE A 236 3.67 -14.82 -10.43
N PHE A 237 4.42 -15.78 -9.87
CA PHE A 237 5.88 -15.80 -10.00
C PHE A 237 6.33 -15.96 -11.45
N LYS A 238 5.69 -16.82 -12.23
CA LYS A 238 5.96 -17.00 -13.66
C LYS A 238 5.69 -15.72 -14.46
N ALA A 239 4.57 -15.05 -14.18
CA ALA A 239 4.22 -13.79 -14.85
C ALA A 239 5.23 -12.66 -14.58
N PHE A 240 5.89 -12.70 -13.43
CA PHE A 240 6.91 -11.72 -13.04
C PHE A 240 8.34 -12.14 -13.40
N GLY A 241 8.50 -13.13 -14.27
CA GLY A 241 9.80 -13.59 -14.77
C GLY A 241 10.55 -14.55 -13.86
N GLY A 242 9.83 -15.21 -12.94
CA GLY A 242 10.41 -16.12 -11.96
C GLY A 242 11.27 -15.39 -10.93
N GLY A 243 11.96 -16.10 -10.07
CA GLY A 243 12.74 -15.55 -8.96
C GLY A 243 13.84 -14.53 -9.28
N LYS A 244 14.12 -14.24 -10.57
CA LYS A 244 15.19 -13.31 -10.98
C LYS A 244 14.88 -11.84 -10.68
N GLN A 245 13.61 -11.47 -10.64
CA GLN A 245 13.19 -10.08 -10.43
C GLN A 245 12.63 -9.83 -9.03
N ILE A 246 12.45 -10.88 -8.24
CA ILE A 246 11.85 -10.85 -6.92
C ILE A 246 12.93 -11.10 -5.87
N ASP A 247 13.17 -10.15 -4.99
CA ASP A 247 14.11 -10.26 -3.88
C ASP A 247 13.54 -11.07 -2.71
N LYS A 248 12.34 -10.73 -2.30
CA LYS A 248 11.67 -11.32 -1.15
C LYS A 248 10.17 -11.40 -1.38
N ALA A 249 9.56 -12.48 -0.94
CA ALA A 249 8.12 -12.64 -0.98
C ALA A 249 7.57 -13.05 0.39
N TYR A 250 6.40 -12.52 0.72
CA TYR A 250 5.69 -12.77 1.97
C TYR A 250 4.23 -13.06 1.67
N ILE A 251 3.70 -14.09 2.33
CA ILE A 251 2.25 -14.38 2.30
C ILE A 251 1.67 -14.09 3.67
N LYS A 252 0.46 -13.54 3.71
CA LYS A 252 -0.31 -13.38 4.93
C LYS A 252 -1.80 -13.57 4.66
N ALA A 253 -2.57 -13.96 5.68
CA ALA A 253 -4.02 -13.81 5.68
C ALA A 253 -4.40 -12.42 6.18
N THR A 254 -5.59 -11.94 5.79
CA THR A 254 -6.15 -10.71 6.35
C THR A 254 -6.13 -10.79 7.89
N MET A 255 -5.59 -9.76 8.55
CA MET A 255 -5.37 -9.68 10.00
C MET A 255 -4.28 -10.62 10.56
N GLY A 256 -3.82 -11.64 9.83
CA GLY A 256 -2.80 -12.60 10.26
C GLY A 256 -1.36 -12.04 10.19
N PRO A 257 -0.40 -12.77 10.79
CA PRO A 257 1.01 -12.48 10.63
C PRO A 257 1.51 -12.85 9.22
N SER A 258 2.60 -12.22 8.78
CA SER A 258 3.23 -12.49 7.48
C SER A 258 4.27 -13.59 7.59
N VAL A 259 4.25 -14.54 6.66
CA VAL A 259 5.18 -15.67 6.55
C VAL A 259 6.09 -15.43 5.33
N LYS A 260 7.39 -15.59 5.49
CA LYS A 260 8.37 -15.44 4.42
C LYS A 260 8.46 -16.72 3.60
N ILE A 261 8.43 -16.58 2.27
CA ILE A 261 8.51 -17.71 1.32
C ILE A 261 9.77 -17.66 0.49
N LYS A 262 10.16 -18.86 0.07
CA LYS A 262 11.20 -19.03 -0.94
C LYS A 262 10.63 -18.67 -2.31
N VAL A 263 11.35 -17.83 -3.04
CA VAL A 263 11.03 -17.43 -4.41
C VAL A 263 11.71 -18.38 -5.39
#